data_3f0e471128daa4ace850eeead7977023
#
_entry.id   3f0e471128daa4ace850eeead7977023
#
_cell.length_a   1.000
_cell.length_b   1.000
_cell.length_c   1.000
_cell.angle_alpha   90.00
_cell.angle_beta   90.00
_cell.angle_gamma   90.00
#
_symmetry.space_group_name_H-M   'P 1'
#
loop_
_entity.id
_entity.type
_entity.pdbx_description
1 polymer ?
#
loop_
_entity_poly.entity_id
_entity_poly.type
_entity_poly.pdbx_seq_one_letter_code
_entity_poly.pdbx_strand_id
1 'polypeptide(L)'
;MKLSPVWRIQHLSAPLVIFGILSSATVAFAAHPLITDDAGTMGTGKSQLELTGEYGHDKEDGVTTKTRQGDACFTYGLSEAVDLVIDLPYLHVRTSDETTSMTENGFSDTSLAVKWRFYEHDGLSLALKPGVTLPTGDDEEGLGTGKATYSLFFVTSKEMDPWAFHLNLGYIRNENTLDEEKDLWQASIASTLAVTENLTAVVNLGVESTPDKLVGTDPAFVLAGLIYALSEEVDLDCGIKYGLNDPETDYTVLAGVTWKF
;
A
#
# COMPACT_ATOMS: atom_id res chain seq x y z
N MET A 1 27.11 -9.98 -69.73
CA MET A 1 25.93 -9.21 -69.42
C MET A 1 25.07 -10.06 -68.48
N LYS A 2 25.19 -9.82 -67.17
CA LYS A 2 24.56 -10.66 -66.13
C LYS A 2 23.28 -9.98 -65.67
N LEU A 3 22.12 -10.63 -65.78
CA LEU A 3 20.83 -10.22 -65.28
C LEU A 3 20.71 -10.66 -63.80
N SER A 4 20.38 -9.73 -62.91
CA SER A 4 20.09 -9.96 -61.49
C SER A 4 18.64 -10.42 -61.31
N PRO A 5 18.33 -11.35 -60.38
CA PRO A 5 16.98 -11.74 -60.08
C PRO A 5 16.34 -10.73 -59.08
N VAL A 6 15.13 -10.28 -59.47
CA VAL A 6 14.24 -9.46 -58.64
C VAL A 6 13.53 -10.37 -57.64
N TRP A 7 13.77 -10.16 -56.33
CA TRP A 7 13.02 -10.82 -55.26
C TRP A 7 11.67 -10.10 -55.08
N ARG A 8 10.58 -10.80 -55.36
CA ARG A 8 9.23 -10.39 -55.02
C ARG A 8 8.98 -10.68 -53.54
N ILE A 9 8.80 -9.63 -52.74
CA ILE A 9 8.29 -9.71 -51.37
C ILE A 9 6.77 -9.94 -51.49
N GLN A 10 6.30 -11.12 -51.14
CA GLN A 10 4.89 -11.39 -50.94
C GLN A 10 4.48 -10.88 -49.58
N HIS A 11 3.60 -9.90 -49.56
CA HIS A 11 2.92 -9.47 -48.34
C HIS A 11 1.94 -10.56 -47.91
N LEU A 12 2.30 -11.30 -46.85
CA LEU A 12 1.34 -12.07 -46.07
C LEU A 12 0.53 -11.13 -45.20
N SER A 13 -0.68 -10.84 -45.63
CA SER A 13 -1.70 -10.22 -44.80
C SER A 13 -2.27 -11.27 -43.86
N ALA A 14 -1.80 -11.32 -42.62
CA ALA A 14 -2.44 -12.10 -41.57
C ALA A 14 -3.76 -11.38 -41.16
N PRO A 15 -4.88 -12.09 -41.07
CA PRO A 15 -6.12 -11.49 -40.58
C PRO A 15 -5.96 -11.18 -39.10
N LEU A 16 -6.14 -9.90 -38.75
CA LEU A 16 -6.24 -9.43 -37.37
C LEU A 16 -7.58 -9.94 -36.82
N VAL A 17 -7.56 -11.04 -36.08
CA VAL A 17 -8.72 -11.51 -35.34
C VAL A 17 -8.84 -10.62 -34.11
N ILE A 18 -9.72 -9.62 -34.19
CA ILE A 18 -10.13 -8.82 -33.02
C ILE A 18 -11.02 -9.74 -32.18
N PHE A 19 -10.44 -10.35 -31.14
CA PHE A 19 -11.20 -10.94 -30.06
C PHE A 19 -11.76 -9.79 -29.23
N GLY A 20 -13.05 -9.53 -29.38
CA GLY A 20 -13.77 -8.64 -28.47
C GLY A 20 -13.83 -9.32 -27.08
N ILE A 21 -12.89 -8.97 -26.21
CA ILE A 21 -12.94 -9.33 -24.80
C ILE A 21 -13.98 -8.41 -24.18
N LEU A 22 -15.12 -8.97 -23.78
CA LEU A 22 -16.03 -8.35 -22.81
C LEU A 22 -15.25 -8.28 -21.50
N SER A 23 -14.56 -7.17 -21.28
CA SER A 23 -13.95 -6.85 -19.98
C SER A 23 -15.09 -6.65 -18.98
N SER A 24 -15.35 -7.66 -18.17
CA SER A 24 -15.95 -7.43 -16.87
C SER A 24 -14.96 -6.54 -16.13
N ALA A 25 -15.29 -5.27 -15.92
CA ALA A 25 -14.48 -4.36 -15.12
C ALA A 25 -14.45 -4.94 -13.70
N THR A 26 -13.39 -5.68 -13.40
CA THR A 26 -13.07 -6.03 -12.02
C THR A 26 -12.61 -4.72 -11.38
N VAL A 27 -13.37 -4.24 -10.41
CA VAL A 27 -12.98 -3.09 -9.59
C VAL A 27 -11.67 -3.48 -8.93
N ALA A 28 -10.56 -2.89 -9.40
CA ALA A 28 -9.25 -3.13 -8.81
C ALA A 28 -9.20 -2.34 -7.51
N PHE A 29 -9.39 -3.02 -6.39
CA PHE A 29 -9.06 -2.46 -5.08
C PHE A 29 -7.53 -2.42 -4.99
N ALA A 30 -6.96 -1.26 -4.60
CA ALA A 30 -5.56 -1.20 -4.23
C ALA A 30 -5.43 -1.93 -2.90
N ALA A 31 -4.95 -3.15 -3.00
CA ALA A 31 -4.66 -4.02 -1.88
C ALA A 31 -3.15 -3.98 -1.62
N HIS A 32 -2.73 -4.46 -0.45
CA HIS A 32 -1.33 -4.81 -0.21
C HIS A 32 -0.72 -5.48 -1.47
N PRO A 33 0.53 -5.21 -1.90
CA PRO A 33 1.58 -4.53 -1.13
C PRO A 33 1.64 -3.00 -1.27
N LEU A 34 0.64 -2.34 -1.87
CA LEU A 34 0.61 -0.89 -2.00
C LEU A 34 0.43 -0.20 -0.64
N ILE A 35 1.18 0.87 -0.40
CA ILE A 35 1.00 1.79 0.74
C ILE A 35 -0.06 2.85 0.40
N THR A 36 -0.14 3.22 -0.88
CA THR A 36 -1.18 4.12 -1.40
C THR A 36 -2.51 3.38 -1.46
N ASP A 37 -3.51 3.85 -0.72
CA ASP A 37 -4.88 3.33 -0.75
C ASP A 37 -5.61 3.75 -2.03
N ASP A 38 -6.61 2.99 -2.44
CA ASP A 38 -7.52 3.34 -3.52
C ASP A 38 -8.81 3.98 -3.00
N ALA A 39 -9.55 4.67 -3.91
CA ALA A 39 -10.82 5.29 -3.58
C ALA A 39 -12.03 4.34 -3.70
N GLY A 40 -11.83 3.05 -3.99
CA GLY A 40 -12.88 2.04 -4.07
C GLY A 40 -13.49 1.73 -2.70
N THR A 41 -14.68 1.14 -2.69
CA THR A 41 -15.39 0.69 -1.51
C THR A 41 -15.92 -0.73 -1.72
N MET A 42 -16.06 -1.49 -0.64
CA MET A 42 -16.49 -2.89 -0.67
C MET A 42 -17.90 -3.08 -1.22
N GLY A 43 -18.77 -2.09 -1.03
CA GLY A 43 -20.21 -2.22 -1.28
C GLY A 43 -20.96 -2.85 -0.09
N THR A 44 -22.27 -2.63 -0.06
CA THR A 44 -23.12 -2.94 1.08
C THR A 44 -23.05 -4.40 1.53
N GLY A 45 -22.65 -4.61 2.78
CA GLY A 45 -22.65 -5.93 3.44
C GLY A 45 -21.50 -6.85 3.06
N LYS A 46 -20.61 -6.45 2.17
CA LYS A 46 -19.40 -7.20 1.83
C LYS A 46 -18.27 -6.93 2.81
N SER A 47 -17.37 -7.87 2.96
CA SER A 47 -16.25 -7.78 3.87
C SER A 47 -14.95 -8.24 3.21
N GLN A 48 -13.84 -7.74 3.74
CA GLN A 48 -12.50 -8.15 3.36
C GLN A 48 -11.64 -8.30 4.61
N LEU A 49 -10.81 -9.33 4.64
CA LEU A 49 -9.75 -9.51 5.61
C LEU A 49 -8.41 -9.58 4.87
N GLU A 50 -7.51 -8.68 5.20
CA GLU A 50 -6.13 -8.68 4.72
C GLU A 50 -5.22 -9.11 5.87
N LEU A 51 -4.40 -10.13 5.63
CA LEU A 51 -3.34 -10.55 6.53
C LEU A 51 -2.02 -10.34 5.82
N THR A 52 -1.20 -9.45 6.36
CA THR A 52 0.06 -9.05 5.74
C THR A 52 1.23 -9.30 6.67
N GLY A 53 2.40 -9.49 6.07
CA GLY A 53 3.65 -9.64 6.77
C GLY A 53 4.75 -8.86 6.09
N GLU A 54 5.54 -8.12 6.88
CA GLU A 54 6.62 -7.31 6.40
C GLU A 54 7.93 -7.64 7.13
N TYR A 55 9.04 -7.58 6.40
CA TYR A 55 10.37 -7.66 6.96
C TYR A 55 11.20 -6.48 6.48
N GLY A 56 11.46 -5.54 7.40
CA GLY A 56 12.32 -4.39 7.20
C GLY A 56 13.75 -4.66 7.69
N HIS A 57 14.70 -4.12 6.96
CA HIS A 57 16.12 -4.08 7.35
C HIS A 57 16.66 -2.68 7.11
N ASP A 58 17.24 -2.13 8.15
CA ASP A 58 17.84 -0.81 8.14
C ASP A 58 19.22 -0.85 8.80
N LYS A 59 20.20 -0.12 8.25
CA LYS A 59 21.53 -0.04 8.80
C LYS A 59 22.10 1.36 8.67
N GLU A 60 22.09 2.09 9.77
CA GLU A 60 22.61 3.45 9.85
C GLU A 60 23.63 3.58 10.99
N ASP A 61 24.76 4.27 10.77
CA ASP A 61 25.80 4.60 11.75
C ASP A 61 26.30 3.42 12.62
N GLY A 62 26.33 2.20 12.06
CA GLY A 62 26.79 0.99 12.73
C GLY A 62 25.69 0.30 13.55
N VAL A 63 24.50 0.87 13.63
CA VAL A 63 23.31 0.27 14.21
C VAL A 63 22.53 -0.46 13.11
N THR A 64 22.04 -1.66 13.42
CA THR A 64 21.17 -2.42 12.52
C THR A 64 19.82 -2.61 13.18
N THR A 65 18.76 -2.16 12.53
CA THR A 65 17.37 -2.37 12.92
C THR A 65 16.71 -3.37 11.98
N LYS A 66 16.07 -4.38 12.55
CA LYS A 66 15.26 -5.38 11.84
C LYS A 66 13.85 -5.34 12.38
N THR A 67 12.92 -4.98 11.53
CA THR A 67 11.49 -4.94 11.85
C THR A 67 10.79 -6.12 11.20
N ARG A 68 9.95 -6.80 11.94
CA ARG A 68 8.95 -7.73 11.41
C ARG A 68 7.61 -7.22 11.86
N GLN A 69 6.73 -6.99 10.91
CA GLN A 69 5.38 -6.55 11.18
C GLN A 69 4.40 -7.54 10.60
N GLY A 70 3.34 -7.81 11.31
CA GLY A 70 2.18 -8.53 10.81
C GLY A 70 0.95 -7.69 11.06
N ASP A 71 0.10 -7.51 10.05
CA ASP A 71 -1.13 -6.75 10.17
C ASP A 71 -2.34 -7.61 9.86
N ALA A 72 -3.43 -7.36 10.59
CA ALA A 72 -4.75 -7.87 10.28
C ALA A 72 -5.69 -6.68 10.06
N CYS A 73 -5.97 -6.39 8.80
CA CYS A 73 -6.88 -5.31 8.40
C CYS A 73 -8.24 -5.89 7.99
N PHE A 74 -9.30 -5.46 8.67
CA PHE A 74 -10.68 -5.85 8.36
C PHE A 74 -11.44 -4.67 7.82
N THR A 75 -12.03 -4.83 6.63
CA THR A 75 -12.88 -3.83 5.98
C THR A 75 -14.29 -4.36 5.83
N TYR A 76 -15.29 -3.53 6.17
CA TYR A 76 -16.71 -3.83 6.05
C TYR A 76 -17.46 -2.72 5.33
N GLY A 77 -18.14 -3.06 4.24
CA GLY A 77 -19.00 -2.15 3.48
C GLY A 77 -20.32 -1.83 4.20
N LEU A 78 -20.40 -0.63 4.79
CA LEU A 78 -21.60 -0.11 5.41
C LEU A 78 -22.66 0.29 4.38
N SER A 79 -22.21 0.74 3.21
CA SER A 79 -23.04 1.10 2.06
C SER A 79 -22.22 0.98 0.76
N GLU A 80 -22.82 1.28 -0.40
CA GLU A 80 -22.10 1.31 -1.68
C GLU A 80 -20.96 2.34 -1.72
N ALA A 81 -20.94 3.30 -0.80
CA ALA A 81 -19.98 4.41 -0.80
C ALA A 81 -19.23 4.58 0.53
N VAL A 82 -19.46 3.71 1.51
CA VAL A 82 -18.87 3.87 2.86
C VAL A 82 -18.40 2.53 3.40
N ASP A 83 -17.12 2.46 3.77
CA ASP A 83 -16.52 1.34 4.47
C ASP A 83 -16.08 1.72 5.88
N LEU A 84 -16.14 0.76 6.79
CA LEU A 84 -15.47 0.76 8.07
C LEU A 84 -14.20 -0.08 7.95
N VAL A 85 -13.07 0.47 8.40
CA VAL A 85 -11.76 -0.19 8.36
C VAL A 85 -11.20 -0.30 9.77
N ILE A 86 -10.75 -1.49 10.15
CA ILE A 86 -10.13 -1.78 11.45
C ILE A 86 -8.78 -2.44 11.16
N ASP A 87 -7.72 -1.92 11.76
CA ASP A 87 -6.37 -2.43 11.57
C ASP A 87 -5.70 -2.77 12.90
N LEU A 88 -5.07 -3.95 12.96
CA LEU A 88 -4.47 -4.55 14.16
C LEU A 88 -3.01 -4.94 13.86
N PRO A 89 -2.04 -4.04 14.06
CA PRO A 89 -0.64 -4.33 13.81
C PRO A 89 0.03 -5.06 14.99
N TYR A 90 0.93 -5.99 14.66
CA TYR A 90 1.84 -6.64 15.59
C TYR A 90 3.28 -6.40 15.14
N LEU A 91 4.10 -5.89 16.03
CA LEU A 91 5.50 -5.53 15.78
C LEU A 91 6.46 -6.46 16.50
N HIS A 92 7.60 -6.73 15.85
CA HIS A 92 8.78 -7.31 16.46
C HIS A 92 9.99 -6.55 15.92
N VAL A 93 10.55 -5.68 16.74
CA VAL A 93 11.68 -4.81 16.39
C VAL A 93 12.93 -5.28 17.11
N ARG A 94 14.01 -5.47 16.37
CA ARG A 94 15.32 -5.79 16.92
C ARG A 94 16.36 -4.79 16.47
N THR A 95 16.89 -4.04 17.41
CA THR A 95 17.99 -3.10 17.19
C THR A 95 19.27 -3.66 17.79
N SER A 96 20.38 -3.60 17.06
CA SER A 96 21.67 -4.11 17.48
C SER A 96 22.84 -3.27 16.96
N ASP A 97 23.83 -3.06 17.79
CA ASP A 97 25.14 -2.53 17.45
C ASP A 97 26.23 -3.58 17.67
N GLU A 98 27.53 -3.19 17.70
CA GLU A 98 28.66 -4.09 17.91
C GLU A 98 28.67 -4.76 19.31
N THR A 99 27.98 -4.21 20.28
CA THR A 99 28.11 -4.57 21.70
C THR A 99 26.80 -4.97 22.35
N THR A 100 25.67 -4.45 21.86
CA THR A 100 24.36 -4.60 22.46
C THR A 100 23.31 -5.03 21.46
N SER A 101 22.26 -5.68 21.95
CA SER A 101 21.04 -5.88 21.17
C SER A 101 19.82 -5.76 22.06
N MET A 102 18.80 -5.07 21.56
CA MET A 102 17.50 -4.88 22.19
C MET A 102 16.42 -5.48 21.29
N THR A 103 15.37 -6.00 21.88
CA THR A 103 14.25 -6.58 21.11
C THR A 103 12.96 -6.25 21.83
N GLU A 104 12.06 -5.59 21.11
CA GLU A 104 10.72 -5.23 21.54
C GLU A 104 9.70 -5.97 20.66
N ASN A 105 8.58 -6.42 21.24
CA ASN A 105 7.55 -7.10 20.46
C ASN A 105 6.19 -7.04 21.14
N GLY A 106 5.13 -6.86 20.37
CA GLY A 106 3.77 -6.78 20.89
C GLY A 106 2.80 -6.26 19.85
N PHE A 107 1.54 -6.14 20.24
CA PHE A 107 0.56 -5.39 19.45
C PHE A 107 0.88 -3.90 19.53
N SER A 108 0.77 -3.23 18.38
CA SER A 108 0.89 -1.79 18.29
C SER A 108 -0.48 -1.11 18.45
N ASP A 109 -0.55 0.17 18.17
CA ASP A 109 -1.78 0.95 18.28
C ASP A 109 -2.80 0.51 17.23
N THR A 110 -3.99 0.16 17.67
CA THR A 110 -5.12 -0.24 16.81
C THR A 110 -5.71 0.96 16.12
N SER A 111 -5.94 0.90 14.80
CA SER A 111 -6.59 1.98 14.07
C SER A 111 -8.02 1.65 13.65
N LEU A 112 -8.86 2.70 13.60
CA LEU A 112 -10.23 2.68 13.11
C LEU A 112 -10.40 3.81 12.11
N ALA A 113 -10.92 3.51 10.92
CA ALA A 113 -11.17 4.52 9.91
C ALA A 113 -12.51 4.31 9.21
N VAL A 114 -13.03 5.38 8.63
CA VAL A 114 -14.19 5.33 7.75
C VAL A 114 -13.72 5.83 6.38
N LYS A 115 -13.84 5.00 5.34
CA LYS A 115 -13.59 5.41 3.96
C LYS A 115 -14.92 5.81 3.34
N TRP A 116 -15.03 7.05 2.89
CA TRP A 116 -16.21 7.58 2.23
C TRP A 116 -15.87 8.01 0.80
N ARG A 117 -16.30 7.21 -0.21
CA ARG A 117 -16.24 7.57 -1.62
C ARG A 117 -17.39 8.53 -1.95
N PHE A 118 -17.09 9.81 -2.04
CA PHE A 118 -18.09 10.85 -2.26
C PHE A 118 -18.29 11.21 -3.75
N TYR A 119 -17.42 10.71 -4.63
CA TYR A 119 -17.51 10.91 -6.06
C TYR A 119 -17.01 9.68 -6.82
N GLU A 120 -17.76 9.30 -7.86
CA GLU A 120 -17.38 8.28 -8.82
C GLU A 120 -18.00 8.59 -10.18
N HIS A 121 -17.18 8.79 -11.21
CA HIS A 121 -17.64 9.03 -12.59
C HIS A 121 -16.50 8.78 -13.58
N ASP A 122 -16.81 8.08 -14.69
CA ASP A 122 -15.86 7.79 -15.78
C ASP A 122 -14.50 7.26 -15.29
N GLY A 123 -14.50 6.28 -14.37
CA GLY A 123 -13.30 5.68 -13.80
C GLY A 123 -12.50 6.61 -12.87
N LEU A 124 -12.99 7.81 -12.56
CA LEU A 124 -12.44 8.67 -11.51
C LEU A 124 -13.24 8.50 -10.23
N SER A 125 -12.56 8.15 -9.15
CA SER A 125 -13.13 8.02 -7.82
C SER A 125 -12.38 8.90 -6.82
N LEU A 126 -13.13 9.56 -5.93
CA LEU A 126 -12.59 10.41 -4.87
C LEU A 126 -13.17 9.96 -3.53
N ALA A 127 -12.30 9.77 -2.53
CA ALA A 127 -12.71 9.42 -1.19
C ALA A 127 -12.03 10.27 -0.11
N LEU A 128 -12.69 10.36 1.04
CA LEU A 128 -12.11 10.83 2.30
C LEU A 128 -12.05 9.64 3.27
N LYS A 129 -10.93 9.54 3.99
CA LYS A 129 -10.71 8.49 5.00
C LYS A 129 -10.26 9.13 6.31
N PRO A 130 -11.21 9.68 7.14
CA PRO A 130 -10.92 10.04 8.51
C PRO A 130 -10.66 8.78 9.34
N GLY A 131 -9.70 8.88 10.28
CA GLY A 131 -9.32 7.79 11.16
C GLY A 131 -8.92 8.26 12.55
N VAL A 132 -8.93 7.32 13.48
CA VAL A 132 -8.40 7.44 14.82
C VAL A 132 -7.57 6.21 15.13
N THR A 133 -6.38 6.41 15.70
CA THR A 133 -5.54 5.33 16.22
C THR A 133 -5.60 5.38 17.74
N LEU A 134 -5.93 4.26 18.36
CA LEU A 134 -6.13 4.13 19.80
C LEU A 134 -4.82 3.68 20.46
N PRO A 135 -4.44 4.22 21.62
CA PRO A 135 -3.20 3.87 22.31
C PRO A 135 -3.31 2.50 22.98
N THR A 136 -3.31 1.44 22.18
CA THR A 136 -3.39 0.04 22.62
C THR A 136 -2.04 -0.66 22.67
N GLY A 137 -1.04 -0.11 22.00
CA GLY A 137 0.36 -0.53 22.07
C GLY A 137 1.04 -0.05 23.36
N ASP A 138 2.16 -0.66 23.68
CA ASP A 138 2.98 -0.27 24.83
C ASP A 138 3.93 0.85 24.41
N ASP A 139 3.66 2.07 24.86
CA ASP A 139 4.46 3.25 24.52
C ASP A 139 5.82 3.29 25.28
N GLU A 140 5.95 2.60 26.41
CA GLU A 140 7.23 2.46 27.13
C GLU A 140 8.19 1.52 26.36
N GLU A 141 7.66 0.56 25.59
CA GLU A 141 8.43 -0.32 24.71
C GLU A 141 8.52 0.18 23.26
N GLY A 142 8.00 1.38 22.97
CA GLY A 142 8.01 1.97 21.61
C GLY A 142 7.06 1.29 20.62
N LEU A 143 6.03 0.58 21.12
CA LEU A 143 5.04 -0.13 20.31
C LEU A 143 3.76 0.69 20.08
N GLY A 144 3.67 1.89 20.66
CA GLY A 144 2.54 2.79 20.52
C GLY A 144 2.89 4.23 20.83
N THR A 145 1.97 5.14 20.60
CA THR A 145 2.14 6.58 20.79
C THR A 145 1.76 7.05 22.21
N GLY A 146 1.14 6.17 23.00
CA GLY A 146 0.62 6.46 24.34
C GLY A 146 -0.59 7.39 24.39
N LYS A 147 -1.04 7.92 23.23
CA LYS A 147 -2.23 8.76 23.08
C LYS A 147 -2.96 8.46 21.79
N ALA A 148 -4.26 8.79 21.76
CA ALA A 148 -5.01 8.69 20.51
C ALA A 148 -4.48 9.68 19.48
N THR A 149 -4.25 9.22 18.26
CA THR A 149 -3.90 10.04 17.10
C THR A 149 -5.07 10.12 16.13
N TYR A 150 -5.08 11.13 15.28
CA TYR A 150 -6.19 11.36 14.33
C TYR A 150 -5.62 11.55 12.94
N SER A 151 -6.28 10.98 11.95
CA SER A 151 -5.86 11.10 10.56
C SER A 151 -7.00 11.54 9.65
N LEU A 152 -6.64 12.17 8.55
CA LEU A 152 -7.53 12.46 7.44
C LEU A 152 -6.76 12.28 6.14
N PHE A 153 -7.18 11.32 5.32
CA PHE A 153 -6.64 11.10 3.98
C PHE A 153 -7.65 11.52 2.92
N PHE A 154 -7.17 12.22 1.91
CA PHE A 154 -7.83 12.39 0.63
C PHE A 154 -7.25 11.37 -0.34
N VAL A 155 -8.11 10.54 -0.89
CA VAL A 155 -7.76 9.39 -1.73
C VAL A 155 -8.39 9.58 -3.10
N THR A 156 -7.60 9.40 -4.15
CA THR A 156 -8.04 9.51 -5.53
C THR A 156 -7.63 8.28 -6.30
N SER A 157 -8.53 7.75 -7.11
CA SER A 157 -8.24 6.69 -8.08
C SER A 157 -8.71 7.07 -9.47
N LYS A 158 -7.91 6.75 -10.49
CA LYS A 158 -8.28 6.87 -11.90
C LYS A 158 -8.01 5.55 -12.62
N GLU A 159 -9.07 4.88 -13.03
CA GLU A 159 -9.02 3.66 -13.83
C GLU A 159 -8.92 4.00 -15.31
N MET A 160 -8.00 3.34 -16.02
CA MET A 160 -7.70 3.53 -17.43
C MET A 160 -7.18 2.22 -18.02
N ASP A 161 -8.05 1.20 -18.12
CA ASP A 161 -7.69 -0.16 -18.55
C ASP A 161 -6.59 -0.21 -19.63
N PRO A 162 -5.48 -0.98 -19.43
CA PRO A 162 -5.22 -1.92 -18.32
C PRO A 162 -4.54 -1.29 -17.09
N TRP A 163 -4.51 0.03 -16.97
CA TRP A 163 -3.87 0.78 -15.89
C TRP A 163 -4.88 1.33 -14.88
N ALA A 164 -4.45 1.43 -13.62
CA ALA A 164 -5.08 2.34 -12.68
C ALA A 164 -4.00 3.17 -11.97
N PHE A 165 -4.38 4.38 -11.54
CA PHE A 165 -3.50 5.32 -10.84
C PHE A 165 -4.19 5.76 -9.55
N HIS A 166 -3.42 5.82 -8.47
CA HIS A 166 -3.90 6.20 -7.14
C HIS A 166 -3.03 7.32 -6.57
N LEU A 167 -3.64 8.23 -5.84
CA LEU A 167 -2.96 9.33 -5.15
C LEU A 167 -3.56 9.48 -3.75
N ASN A 168 -2.71 9.51 -2.74
CA ASN A 168 -3.11 9.81 -1.37
C ASN A 168 -2.40 11.08 -0.88
N LEU A 169 -3.17 11.91 -0.19
CA LEU A 169 -2.66 13.04 0.57
C LEU A 169 -3.22 12.92 1.98
N GLY A 170 -2.34 12.78 2.97
CA GLY A 170 -2.68 12.55 4.36
C GLY A 170 -2.20 13.66 5.28
N TYR A 171 -3.01 13.93 6.29
CA TYR A 171 -2.62 14.69 7.49
C TYR A 171 -2.89 13.84 8.71
N ILE A 172 -1.91 13.80 9.64
CA ILE A 172 -1.99 13.05 10.87
C ILE A 172 -1.68 13.98 12.03
N ARG A 173 -2.62 14.09 12.97
CA ARG A 173 -2.39 14.71 14.26
C ARG A 173 -1.86 13.65 15.22
N ASN A 174 -0.53 13.60 15.35
CA ASN A 174 0.21 12.65 16.17
C ASN A 174 0.29 13.14 17.62
N GLU A 175 -0.79 12.97 18.39
CA GLU A 175 -0.68 13.17 19.83
C GLU A 175 0.09 11.98 20.42
N ASN A 176 1.16 12.27 21.16
CA ASN A 176 2.07 11.24 21.68
C ASN A 176 2.62 11.62 23.07
N THR A 177 3.21 10.64 23.76
CA THR A 177 3.97 10.78 25.00
C THR A 177 5.48 10.87 24.77
N LEU A 178 5.94 10.62 23.53
CA LEU A 178 7.34 10.40 23.16
C LEU A 178 8.11 11.69 22.79
N ASP A 179 7.48 12.86 22.90
CA ASP A 179 8.00 14.18 22.48
C ASP A 179 8.31 14.27 20.97
N GLU A 180 7.54 13.57 20.15
CA GLU A 180 7.62 13.60 18.69
C GLU A 180 6.88 14.79 18.08
N GLU A 181 7.09 15.03 16.76
CA GLU A 181 6.32 15.97 15.97
C GLU A 181 4.83 15.60 15.97
N LYS A 182 3.98 16.62 16.06
CA LYS A 182 2.53 16.42 16.21
C LYS A 182 1.76 16.56 14.90
N ASP A 183 2.28 17.35 14.00
CA ASP A 183 1.63 17.64 12.73
C ASP A 183 2.40 16.94 11.61
N LEU A 184 1.93 15.75 11.23
CA LEU A 184 2.55 14.92 10.22
C LEU A 184 1.71 14.96 8.93
N TRP A 185 2.38 14.77 7.80
CA TRP A 185 1.75 14.66 6.49
C TRP A 185 2.33 13.48 5.70
N GLN A 186 1.55 12.99 4.77
CA GLN A 186 1.95 11.93 3.85
C GLN A 186 1.44 12.24 2.44
N ALA A 187 2.26 11.96 1.42
CA ALA A 187 1.86 12.01 0.03
C ALA A 187 2.41 10.78 -0.69
N SER A 188 1.55 10.08 -1.42
CA SER A 188 1.96 8.90 -2.18
C SER A 188 1.18 8.75 -3.47
N ILE A 189 1.81 8.16 -4.48
CA ILE A 189 1.22 7.83 -5.78
C ILE A 189 1.53 6.39 -6.12
N ALA A 190 0.54 5.67 -6.63
CA ALA A 190 0.71 4.31 -7.11
C ALA A 190 0.13 4.13 -8.51
N SER A 191 0.62 3.13 -9.21
CA SER A 191 0.05 2.64 -10.45
C SER A 191 -0.04 1.13 -10.41
N THR A 192 -1.16 0.61 -10.89
CA THR A 192 -1.38 -0.81 -11.12
C THR A 192 -1.51 -1.08 -12.61
N LEU A 193 -1.04 -2.24 -13.05
CA LEU A 193 -1.12 -2.71 -14.43
C LEU A 193 -1.66 -4.16 -14.44
N ALA A 194 -2.83 -4.37 -15.00
CA ALA A 194 -3.34 -5.71 -15.28
C ALA A 194 -2.49 -6.37 -16.38
N VAL A 195 -1.56 -7.26 -15.97
CA VAL A 195 -0.65 -7.97 -16.87
C VAL A 195 -1.37 -9.15 -17.53
N THR A 196 -2.21 -9.83 -16.75
CA THR A 196 -3.15 -10.88 -17.21
C THR A 196 -4.46 -10.75 -16.44
N GLU A 197 -5.44 -11.60 -16.74
CA GLU A 197 -6.71 -11.65 -15.99
C GLU A 197 -6.53 -11.85 -14.47
N ASN A 198 -5.45 -12.54 -14.07
CA ASN A 198 -5.20 -12.90 -12.67
C ASN A 198 -3.93 -12.30 -12.10
N LEU A 199 -3.15 -11.54 -12.86
CA LEU A 199 -1.88 -10.98 -12.40
C LEU A 199 -1.84 -9.48 -12.63
N THR A 200 -1.65 -8.75 -11.55
CA THR A 200 -1.46 -7.29 -11.54
C THR A 200 -0.06 -6.95 -11.05
N ALA A 201 0.66 -6.14 -11.80
CA ALA A 201 1.92 -5.52 -11.36
C ALA A 201 1.62 -4.17 -10.73
N VAL A 202 2.35 -3.82 -9.67
CA VAL A 202 2.14 -2.57 -8.93
C VAL A 202 3.46 -1.84 -8.71
N VAL A 203 3.39 -0.51 -8.72
CA VAL A 203 4.50 0.39 -8.36
C VAL A 203 3.94 1.50 -7.50
N ASN A 204 4.66 1.88 -6.45
CA ASN A 204 4.28 2.94 -5.52
C ASN A 204 5.48 3.82 -5.20
N LEU A 205 5.26 5.12 -5.12
CA LEU A 205 6.20 6.12 -4.63
C LEU A 205 5.53 6.87 -3.49
N GLY A 206 6.28 7.18 -2.44
CA GLY A 206 5.73 7.95 -1.33
C GLY A 206 6.80 8.74 -0.60
N VAL A 207 6.32 9.74 0.12
CA VAL A 207 7.08 10.56 1.05
C VAL A 207 6.16 10.91 2.22
N GLU A 208 6.72 10.91 3.42
CA GLU A 208 5.97 11.27 4.63
C GLU A 208 6.86 12.07 5.58
N SER A 209 6.25 12.89 6.43
CA SER A 209 7.02 13.59 7.45
C SER A 209 7.47 12.64 8.54
N THR A 210 8.73 12.79 8.98
CA THR A 210 9.24 12.03 10.12
C THR A 210 8.65 12.54 11.43
N PRO A 211 8.27 11.65 12.38
CA PRO A 211 7.89 12.05 13.72
C PRO A 211 9.10 12.52 14.57
N ASP A 212 10.32 12.10 14.23
CA ASP A 212 11.53 12.47 14.96
C ASP A 212 11.94 13.92 14.64
N LYS A 213 11.88 14.79 15.65
CA LYS A 213 12.26 16.22 15.58
C LYS A 213 13.74 16.46 15.26
N LEU A 214 14.59 15.46 15.43
CA LEU A 214 16.03 15.56 15.18
C LEU A 214 16.40 15.25 13.72
N VAL A 215 15.50 14.57 13.00
CA VAL A 215 15.68 14.22 11.60
C VAL A 215 15.14 15.35 10.72
N GLY A 216 16.00 15.96 9.94
CA GLY A 216 15.66 17.13 9.10
C GLY A 216 15.22 16.77 7.67
N THR A 217 15.08 15.48 7.34
CA THR A 217 14.74 14.98 6.01
C THR A 217 13.56 14.03 6.13
N ASP A 218 12.58 14.22 5.27
CA ASP A 218 11.39 13.38 5.23
C ASP A 218 11.70 12.03 4.54
N PRO A 219 11.33 10.87 5.13
CA PRO A 219 11.52 9.56 4.53
C PRO A 219 10.76 9.44 3.20
N ALA A 220 11.40 8.87 2.21
CA ALA A 220 10.85 8.65 0.88
C ALA A 220 11.18 7.25 0.37
N PHE A 221 10.24 6.62 -0.33
CA PHE A 221 10.37 5.25 -0.79
C PHE A 221 9.91 5.03 -2.23
N VAL A 222 10.39 3.94 -2.80
CA VAL A 222 9.83 3.29 -3.98
C VAL A 222 9.49 1.84 -3.65
N LEU A 223 8.34 1.37 -4.13
CA LEU A 223 7.89 -0.01 -3.96
C LEU A 223 7.49 -0.58 -5.32
N ALA A 224 7.78 -1.85 -5.54
CA ALA A 224 7.26 -2.62 -6.65
C ALA A 224 6.77 -3.98 -6.15
N GLY A 225 5.72 -4.50 -6.75
CA GLY A 225 5.12 -5.76 -6.32
C GLY A 225 4.20 -6.39 -7.36
N LEU A 226 3.62 -7.51 -6.97
CA LEU A 226 2.67 -8.29 -7.75
C LEU A 226 1.49 -8.69 -6.86
N ILE A 227 0.30 -8.68 -7.45
CA ILE A 227 -0.92 -9.21 -6.86
C ILE A 227 -1.42 -10.32 -7.79
N TYR A 228 -1.70 -11.49 -7.24
CA TYR A 228 -2.20 -12.65 -7.97
C TYR A 228 -3.57 -13.06 -7.44
N ALA A 229 -4.61 -12.93 -8.25
CA ALA A 229 -5.95 -13.41 -7.95
C ALA A 229 -5.97 -14.95 -8.04
N LEU A 230 -5.92 -15.62 -6.88
CA LEU A 230 -6.01 -17.08 -6.78
C LEU A 230 -7.42 -17.56 -7.08
N SER A 231 -8.44 -16.78 -6.68
CA SER A 231 -9.86 -16.97 -6.98
C SER A 231 -10.56 -15.60 -6.98
N GLU A 232 -11.87 -15.57 -7.18
CA GLU A 232 -12.67 -14.33 -7.04
C GLU A 232 -12.66 -13.78 -5.60
N GLU A 233 -12.41 -14.65 -4.62
CA GLU A 233 -12.45 -14.32 -3.19
C GLU A 233 -11.06 -14.14 -2.56
N VAL A 234 -9.97 -14.66 -3.19
CA VAL A 234 -8.64 -14.71 -2.58
C VAL A 234 -7.58 -14.14 -3.50
N ASP A 235 -6.88 -13.13 -3.03
CA ASP A 235 -5.68 -12.61 -3.65
C ASP A 235 -4.45 -12.94 -2.79
N LEU A 236 -3.33 -13.21 -3.46
CA LEU A 236 -2.00 -13.32 -2.87
C LEU A 236 -1.14 -12.18 -3.42
N ASP A 237 -0.30 -11.62 -2.60
CA ASP A 237 0.56 -10.55 -3.04
C ASP A 237 1.98 -10.67 -2.47
N CYS A 238 2.91 -9.99 -3.12
CA CYS A 238 4.26 -9.78 -2.62
C CYS A 238 4.87 -8.51 -3.21
N GLY A 239 5.80 -7.91 -2.47
CA GLY A 239 6.47 -6.69 -2.90
C GLY A 239 7.81 -6.48 -2.24
N ILE A 240 8.51 -5.48 -2.73
CA ILE A 240 9.72 -4.97 -2.12
C ILE A 240 9.68 -3.44 -2.15
N LYS A 241 9.92 -2.83 -0.99
CA LYS A 241 10.07 -1.39 -0.80
C LYS A 241 11.56 -1.09 -0.58
N TYR A 242 12.05 -0.02 -1.18
CA TYR A 242 13.39 0.53 -0.96
C TYR A 242 13.30 1.97 -0.50
N GLY A 243 14.09 2.32 0.51
CA GLY A 243 14.34 3.69 0.92
C GLY A 243 15.07 4.46 -0.17
N LEU A 244 14.65 5.69 -0.39
CA LEU A 244 15.31 6.61 -1.34
C LEU A 244 16.24 7.60 -0.65
N ASN A 245 16.21 7.64 0.68
CA ASN A 245 17.05 8.49 1.53
C ASN A 245 17.23 7.85 2.91
N ASP A 246 18.20 8.33 3.68
CA ASP A 246 18.64 7.75 4.96
C ASP A 246 17.54 7.59 6.03
N PRO A 247 16.52 8.47 6.17
CA PRO A 247 15.47 8.26 7.17
C PRO A 247 14.49 7.12 6.86
N GLU A 248 14.46 6.64 5.60
CA GLU A 248 13.62 5.51 5.23
C GLU A 248 14.40 4.20 5.37
N THR A 249 13.72 3.15 5.81
CA THR A 249 14.27 1.78 5.90
C THR A 249 14.96 1.38 4.59
N ASP A 250 16.18 0.86 4.65
CA ASP A 250 16.99 0.46 3.47
C ASP A 250 16.15 -0.38 2.49
N TYR A 251 15.51 -1.44 3.02
CA TYR A 251 14.53 -2.22 2.26
C TYR A 251 13.54 -2.94 3.17
N THR A 252 12.33 -3.15 2.63
CA THR A 252 11.27 -3.96 3.25
C THR A 252 10.75 -4.96 2.24
N VAL A 253 10.68 -6.24 2.61
CA VAL A 253 10.01 -7.29 1.84
C VAL A 253 8.61 -7.48 2.40
N LEU A 254 7.61 -7.54 1.53
CA LEU A 254 6.20 -7.59 1.88
C LEU A 254 5.56 -8.84 1.25
N ALA A 255 4.63 -9.45 1.95
CA ALA A 255 3.76 -10.50 1.42
C ALA A 255 2.42 -10.48 2.16
N GLY A 256 1.36 -10.82 1.45
CA GLY A 256 0.01 -10.78 2.00
C GLY A 256 -0.95 -11.77 1.37
N VAL A 257 -2.08 -11.92 2.04
CA VAL A 257 -3.27 -12.61 1.55
C VAL A 257 -4.49 -11.77 1.87
N THR A 258 -5.31 -11.54 0.86
CA THR A 258 -6.59 -10.84 0.96
C THR A 258 -7.71 -11.83 0.73
N TRP A 259 -8.67 -11.87 1.66
CA TRP A 259 -9.86 -12.70 1.55
C TRP A 259 -11.12 -11.82 1.56
N LYS A 260 -11.91 -11.93 0.49
CA LYS A 260 -13.16 -11.18 0.24
C LYS A 260 -14.37 -12.10 0.48
N PHE A 261 -15.40 -11.65 1.17
CA PHE A 261 -16.58 -12.46 1.51
C PHE A 261 -17.83 -11.62 1.81
#